data_79fb930090e838391c537f29ebaabaf6
#
_entry.id   79fb930090e838391c537f29ebaabaf6
#
_cell.length_a   1.000
_cell.length_b   1.000
_cell.length_c   1.000
_cell.angle_alpha   90.00
_cell.angle_beta   90.00
_cell.angle_gamma   90.00
#
_symmetry.space_group_name_H-M   'P 1'
#
loop_
_entity.id
_entity.type
_entity.pdbx_description
1 polymer ?
#
loop_
_entity_poly.entity_id
_entity_poly.type
_entity_poly.pdbx_seq_one_letter_code
_entity_poly.pdbx_strand_id
1 'polypeptide(L)'
;LLANKKVAEFIGKQKKTFVYRIHDEPNEDKLINLQTVISKFGYAINMKSKQDISKSLNKLLNDVNGKKEQNLVDTLTIRSMSKAKYSTENIGHYGLAFDYYSHFTSPIRRYPDVMAHRLLQYYIDGGKSVDADTYEEKCAHSSDMEGLAAQAERDSVKYMQVKYMQDHKDQEFLGVISGVTEWGIYVEIIENKCEGMVRIREIKDDYYTFDDKQYALVGQVSKNIIQLG
;
A
#
# COMPACT_ATOMS: atom_id res chain seq x y z
N LEU A 1 0.91 -15.34 12.31
CA LEU A 1 1.78 -14.25 12.78
C LEU A 1 2.80 -14.71 13.82
N LEU A 2 2.39 -15.42 14.89
CA LEU A 2 3.29 -15.78 16.00
C LEU A 2 4.49 -16.62 15.56
N ALA A 3 4.30 -17.67 14.76
CA ALA A 3 5.39 -18.50 14.24
C ALA A 3 6.39 -17.68 13.41
N ASN A 4 5.88 -16.85 12.50
CA ASN A 4 6.69 -15.96 11.67
C ASN A 4 7.59 -15.03 12.51
N LYS A 5 7.02 -14.42 13.56
CA LYS A 5 7.75 -13.57 14.51
C LYS A 5 8.78 -14.36 15.28
N LYS A 6 8.40 -15.51 15.88
CA LYS A 6 9.28 -16.28 16.76
C LYS A 6 10.48 -16.90 16.04
N VAL A 7 10.31 -17.38 14.82
CA VAL A 7 11.43 -17.89 14.00
C VAL A 7 12.39 -16.76 13.66
N ALA A 8 11.90 -15.61 13.21
CA ALA A 8 12.73 -14.46 12.89
C ALA A 8 13.47 -13.94 14.12
N GLU A 9 12.81 -13.84 15.27
CA GLU A 9 13.42 -13.46 16.56
C GLU A 9 14.51 -14.44 17.01
N PHE A 10 14.25 -15.75 16.89
CA PHE A 10 15.17 -16.79 17.30
C PHE A 10 16.51 -16.73 16.55
N ILE A 11 16.46 -16.56 15.22
CA ILE A 11 17.69 -16.47 14.42
C ILE A 11 18.32 -15.07 14.51
N GLY A 12 17.52 -14.02 14.50
CA GLY A 12 18.01 -12.64 14.60
C GLY A 12 18.78 -12.37 15.88
N LYS A 13 18.36 -12.92 17.02
CA LYS A 13 19.11 -12.83 18.27
C LYS A 13 20.46 -13.54 18.24
N GLN A 14 20.64 -14.53 17.36
CA GLN A 14 21.92 -15.21 17.14
C GLN A 14 22.84 -14.42 16.19
N LYS A 15 22.38 -13.30 15.62
CA LYS A 15 23.11 -12.47 14.65
C LYS A 15 23.59 -13.26 13.43
N LYS A 16 22.84 -14.28 13.02
CA LYS A 16 23.07 -15.06 11.80
C LYS A 16 22.28 -14.49 10.65
N THR A 17 22.78 -14.61 9.44
CA THR A 17 22.08 -14.21 8.20
C THR A 17 20.74 -14.92 8.11
N PHE A 18 19.69 -14.16 7.90
CA PHE A 18 18.33 -14.69 7.75
C PHE A 18 17.52 -13.90 6.73
N VAL A 19 16.40 -14.44 6.26
CA VAL A 19 15.48 -13.79 5.35
C VAL A 19 14.36 -13.16 6.16
N TYR A 20 14.37 -11.83 6.26
CA TYR A 20 13.33 -11.06 6.94
C TYR A 20 12.27 -10.53 5.96
N ARG A 21 11.06 -10.35 6.43
CA ARG A 21 10.05 -9.52 5.79
C ARG A 21 10.07 -8.17 6.50
N ILE A 22 10.65 -7.19 5.87
CA ILE A 22 10.82 -5.85 6.43
C ILE A 22 9.77 -4.89 5.88
N HIS A 23 9.41 -3.91 6.68
CA HIS A 23 8.51 -2.84 6.28
C HIS A 23 9.00 -1.55 6.91
N ASP A 24 9.52 -0.67 6.09
CA ASP A 24 10.08 0.60 6.52
C ASP A 24 9.01 1.58 6.99
N GLU A 25 9.43 2.64 7.60
CA GLU A 25 8.59 3.75 8.03
C GLU A 25 7.90 4.41 6.82
N PRO A 26 6.78 5.09 7.04
CA PRO A 26 6.13 5.87 5.99
C PRO A 26 7.10 6.91 5.39
N ASN A 27 6.94 7.19 4.11
CA ASN A 27 7.74 8.20 3.44
C ASN A 27 7.42 9.60 4.00
N GLU A 28 8.45 10.34 4.43
CA GLU A 28 8.31 11.62 5.13
C GLU A 28 7.64 12.68 4.25
N ASP A 29 8.05 12.82 2.98
CA ASP A 29 7.46 13.78 2.04
C ASP A 29 5.96 13.52 1.83
N LYS A 30 5.59 12.25 1.73
CA LYS A 30 4.18 11.86 1.57
C LYS A 30 3.38 12.08 2.85
N LEU A 31 3.98 11.93 4.04
CA LEU A 31 3.34 12.28 5.31
C LEU A 31 3.11 13.78 5.43
N ILE A 32 4.07 14.61 5.00
CA ILE A 32 3.92 16.08 4.96
C ILE A 32 2.77 16.47 4.02
N ASN A 33 2.68 15.80 2.87
CA ASN A 33 1.58 16.02 1.94
C ASN A 33 0.23 15.60 2.55
N LEU A 34 0.16 14.42 3.16
CA LEU A 34 -1.02 13.98 3.90
C LEU A 34 -1.40 15.01 4.98
N GLN A 35 -0.44 15.49 5.78
CA GLN A 35 -0.67 16.52 6.81
C GLN A 35 -1.27 17.79 6.21
N THR A 36 -0.77 18.24 5.05
CA THR A 36 -1.28 19.42 4.35
C THR A 36 -2.75 19.26 3.96
N VAL A 37 -3.13 18.10 3.46
CA VAL A 37 -4.52 17.80 3.06
C VAL A 37 -5.43 17.72 4.28
N ILE A 38 -5.06 16.92 5.29
CA ILE A 38 -5.93 16.66 6.45
C ILE A 38 -6.09 17.87 7.36
N SER A 39 -5.13 18.82 7.35
CA SER A 39 -5.25 20.07 8.11
C SER A 39 -6.47 20.90 7.70
N LYS A 40 -6.91 20.79 6.44
CA LYS A 40 -8.12 21.45 5.94
C LYS A 40 -9.41 20.93 6.59
N PHE A 41 -9.37 19.69 7.08
CA PHE A 41 -10.46 19.04 7.81
C PHE A 41 -10.29 19.14 9.34
N GLY A 42 -9.27 19.87 9.80
CA GLY A 42 -8.99 20.05 11.24
C GLY A 42 -8.23 18.91 11.91
N TYR A 43 -7.63 17.99 11.13
CA TYR A 43 -6.81 16.89 11.65
C TYR A 43 -5.33 17.23 11.65
N ALA A 44 -4.56 16.55 12.51
CA ALA A 44 -3.12 16.70 12.58
C ALA A 44 -2.42 15.36 12.90
N ILE A 45 -1.22 15.19 12.35
CA ILE A 45 -0.32 14.07 12.63
C ILE A 45 0.85 14.57 13.46
N ASN A 46 1.19 13.86 14.54
CA ASN A 46 2.39 14.12 15.32
C ASN A 46 3.58 13.35 14.71
N MET A 47 4.51 14.06 14.12
CA MET A 47 5.68 13.50 13.42
C MET A 47 6.95 13.44 14.28
N LYS A 48 6.85 13.59 15.61
CA LYS A 48 8.03 13.68 16.50
C LYS A 48 8.80 12.36 16.63
N SER A 49 8.10 11.24 16.61
CA SER A 49 8.68 9.91 16.70
C SER A 49 7.88 8.88 15.89
N LYS A 50 8.51 7.76 15.57
CA LYS A 50 7.88 6.60 14.91
C LYS A 50 6.58 6.15 15.61
N GLN A 51 6.61 6.12 16.95
CA GLN A 51 5.44 5.73 17.75
C GLN A 51 4.33 6.79 17.68
N ASP A 52 4.70 8.07 17.67
CA ASP A 52 3.73 9.17 17.56
C ASP A 52 3.07 9.19 16.19
N ILE A 53 3.84 8.96 15.10
CA ILE A 53 3.30 8.83 13.75
C ILE A 53 2.27 7.69 13.72
N SER A 54 2.64 6.50 14.18
CA SER A 54 1.73 5.34 14.19
C SER A 54 0.46 5.60 14.99
N LYS A 55 0.57 6.17 16.20
CA LYS A 55 -0.59 6.51 17.03
C LYS A 55 -1.48 7.56 16.37
N SER A 56 -0.87 8.59 15.78
CA SER A 56 -1.61 9.67 15.11
C SER A 56 -2.35 9.18 13.88
N LEU A 57 -1.71 8.33 13.05
CA LEU A 57 -2.34 7.72 11.88
C LEU A 57 -3.51 6.82 12.27
N ASN A 58 -3.34 5.96 13.28
CA ASN A 58 -4.43 5.11 13.76
C ASN A 58 -5.60 5.94 14.33
N LYS A 59 -5.30 7.02 15.06
CA LYS A 59 -6.33 7.95 15.54
C LYS A 59 -7.04 8.63 14.36
N LEU A 60 -6.29 9.14 13.38
CA LEU A 60 -6.83 9.78 12.19
C LEU A 60 -7.81 8.85 11.46
N LEU A 61 -7.41 7.60 11.18
CA LEU A 61 -8.26 6.62 10.50
C LEU A 61 -9.55 6.32 11.28
N ASN A 62 -9.49 6.28 12.62
CA ASN A 62 -10.67 6.14 13.46
C ASN A 62 -11.55 7.41 13.42
N ASP A 63 -10.95 8.59 13.48
CA ASP A 63 -11.66 9.86 13.53
C ASP A 63 -12.38 10.19 12.22
N VAL A 64 -11.90 9.71 11.07
CA VAL A 64 -12.53 9.91 9.75
C VAL A 64 -13.55 8.84 9.38
N ASN A 65 -13.64 7.77 10.14
CA ASN A 65 -14.53 6.66 9.84
C ASN A 65 -15.99 7.11 9.74
N GLY A 66 -16.63 6.81 8.60
CA GLY A 66 -18.00 7.21 8.28
C GLY A 66 -18.19 8.68 7.87
N LYS A 67 -17.11 9.45 7.72
CA LYS A 67 -17.15 10.84 7.25
C LYS A 67 -16.89 10.93 5.75
N LYS A 68 -17.26 12.08 5.16
CA LYS A 68 -17.10 12.31 3.72
C LYS A 68 -15.65 12.22 3.23
N GLU A 69 -14.71 12.70 4.06
CA GLU A 69 -13.27 12.70 3.77
C GLU A 69 -12.59 11.35 3.96
N GLN A 70 -13.28 10.31 4.44
CA GLN A 70 -12.68 9.01 4.76
C GLN A 70 -11.88 8.42 3.58
N ASN A 71 -12.50 8.32 2.40
CA ASN A 71 -11.85 7.71 1.23
C ASN A 71 -10.57 8.44 0.82
N LEU A 72 -10.57 9.78 0.89
CA LEU A 72 -9.40 10.60 0.61
C LEU A 72 -8.28 10.33 1.62
N VAL A 73 -8.61 10.37 2.91
CA VAL A 73 -7.64 10.18 4.00
C VAL A 73 -7.07 8.77 3.98
N ASP A 74 -7.91 7.75 3.82
CA ASP A 74 -7.49 6.34 3.72
C ASP A 74 -6.52 6.13 2.54
N THR A 75 -6.88 6.68 1.37
CA THR A 75 -6.05 6.58 0.16
C THR A 75 -4.69 7.24 0.34
N LEU A 76 -4.65 8.47 0.86
CA LEU A 76 -3.39 9.20 1.07
C LEU A 76 -2.53 8.54 2.17
N THR A 77 -3.16 8.03 3.22
CA THR A 77 -2.48 7.28 4.28
C THR A 77 -1.81 6.02 3.71
N ILE A 78 -2.54 5.21 2.92
CA ILE A 78 -1.97 4.02 2.28
C ILE A 78 -0.83 4.40 1.33
N ARG A 79 -0.98 5.46 0.54
CA ARG A 79 0.06 5.95 -0.39
C ARG A 79 1.31 6.48 0.31
N SER A 80 1.21 6.90 1.57
CA SER A 80 2.35 7.33 2.38
C SER A 80 3.18 6.17 2.91
N MET A 81 2.60 4.97 3.01
CA MET A 81 3.29 3.79 3.51
C MET A 81 4.36 3.29 2.53
N SER A 82 5.47 2.82 3.08
CA SER A 82 6.50 2.10 2.34
C SER A 82 5.98 0.71 1.92
N LYS A 83 6.58 0.12 0.90
CA LYS A 83 6.27 -1.28 0.53
C LYS A 83 7.09 -2.24 1.39
N ALA A 84 6.45 -3.28 1.90
CA ALA A 84 7.17 -4.37 2.54
C ALA A 84 7.98 -5.16 1.49
N LYS A 85 9.20 -5.58 1.84
CA LYS A 85 10.10 -6.37 0.98
C LYS A 85 10.83 -7.44 1.77
N TYR A 86 11.50 -8.35 1.08
CA TYR A 86 12.42 -9.28 1.71
C TYR A 86 13.82 -8.68 1.75
N SER A 87 14.56 -8.94 2.83
CA SER A 87 15.96 -8.53 2.99
C SER A 87 16.64 -9.36 4.04
N THR A 88 17.95 -9.46 3.97
CA THR A 88 18.80 -10.01 5.03
C THR A 88 19.09 -8.98 6.11
N GLU A 89 18.92 -7.70 5.83
CA GLU A 89 19.02 -6.60 6.79
C GLU A 89 17.71 -6.41 7.53
N ASN A 90 17.73 -6.62 8.85
CA ASN A 90 16.54 -6.47 9.67
C ASN A 90 16.34 -5.03 10.17
N ILE A 91 15.40 -4.31 9.58
CA ILE A 91 14.96 -2.99 10.05
C ILE A 91 13.62 -3.06 10.82
N GLY A 92 13.10 -4.28 11.05
CA GLY A 92 11.78 -4.50 11.62
C GLY A 92 10.64 -4.38 10.61
N HIS A 93 9.41 -4.47 11.11
CA HIS A 93 8.20 -4.37 10.29
C HIS A 93 7.26 -3.32 10.88
N TYR A 94 7.31 -2.10 10.34
CA TYR A 94 6.55 -0.95 10.83
C TYR A 94 5.05 -1.24 10.96
N GLY A 95 4.41 -1.72 9.90
CA GLY A 95 2.96 -1.95 9.89
C GLY A 95 2.47 -3.03 10.87
N LEU A 96 3.36 -3.92 11.36
CA LEU A 96 3.04 -4.93 12.38
C LEU A 96 3.58 -4.56 13.76
N ALA A 97 4.37 -3.50 13.87
CA ALA A 97 5.10 -3.11 15.08
C ALA A 97 5.94 -4.27 15.66
N PHE A 98 6.66 -4.99 14.79
CA PHE A 98 7.54 -6.08 15.18
C PHE A 98 9.00 -5.73 14.88
N ASP A 99 9.89 -5.97 15.86
CA ASP A 99 11.34 -5.81 15.68
C ASP A 99 11.93 -6.91 14.80
N TYR A 100 11.33 -8.11 14.79
CA TYR A 100 11.71 -9.24 13.97
C TYR A 100 10.47 -9.84 13.31
N TYR A 101 10.52 -9.97 11.99
CA TYR A 101 9.46 -10.63 11.25
C TYR A 101 10.01 -11.30 9.99
N SER A 102 9.50 -12.47 9.68
CA SER A 102 9.78 -13.20 8.45
C SER A 102 8.53 -13.93 7.98
N HIS A 103 8.51 -14.29 6.74
CA HIS A 103 7.53 -15.25 6.23
C HIS A 103 8.05 -16.67 6.44
N PHE A 104 7.25 -17.54 7.07
CA PHE A 104 7.61 -18.89 7.42
C PHE A 104 6.50 -19.92 7.18
N THR A 105 5.24 -19.50 7.23
CA THR A 105 4.09 -20.41 7.32
C THR A 105 3.46 -20.79 5.98
N SER A 106 4.02 -20.38 4.84
CA SER A 106 3.46 -20.67 3.51
C SER A 106 4.52 -21.09 2.48
N PRO A 107 5.35 -22.13 2.75
CA PRO A 107 6.44 -22.52 1.86
C PRO A 107 6.00 -23.10 0.50
N ILE A 108 4.74 -23.52 0.37
CA ILE A 108 4.21 -24.05 -0.90
C ILE A 108 4.13 -22.97 -1.98
N ARG A 109 3.84 -21.72 -1.60
CA ARG A 109 3.59 -20.61 -2.52
C ARG A 109 4.57 -19.46 -2.42
N ARG A 110 5.47 -19.47 -1.44
CA ARG A 110 6.46 -18.39 -1.24
C ARG A 110 7.85 -18.98 -1.05
N TYR A 111 8.73 -18.69 -1.98
CA TYR A 111 10.13 -19.13 -1.90
C TYR A 111 10.89 -18.59 -0.67
N PRO A 112 10.68 -17.34 -0.20
CA PRO A 112 11.28 -16.87 1.05
C PRO A 112 10.97 -17.74 2.28
N ASP A 113 9.77 -18.32 2.36
CA ASP A 113 9.43 -19.26 3.44
C ASP A 113 10.28 -20.52 3.33
N VAL A 114 10.55 -21.03 2.11
CA VAL A 114 11.44 -22.19 1.90
C VAL A 114 12.87 -21.86 2.34
N MET A 115 13.36 -20.65 1.99
CA MET A 115 14.68 -20.19 2.45
C MET A 115 14.74 -20.12 3.98
N ALA A 116 13.70 -19.57 4.60
CA ALA A 116 13.62 -19.47 6.06
C ALA A 116 13.61 -20.86 6.73
N HIS A 117 12.89 -21.85 6.20
CA HIS A 117 12.89 -23.22 6.70
C HIS A 117 14.28 -23.87 6.60
N ARG A 118 14.93 -23.73 5.43
CA ARG A 118 16.28 -24.30 5.20
C ARG A 118 17.32 -23.67 6.12
N LEU A 119 17.29 -22.35 6.28
CA LEU A 119 18.21 -21.66 7.17
C LEU A 119 17.97 -22.02 8.64
N LEU A 120 16.70 -22.09 9.06
CA LEU A 120 16.35 -22.51 10.42
C LEU A 120 16.90 -23.90 10.73
N GLN A 121 16.64 -24.89 9.86
CA GLN A 121 17.13 -26.25 10.04
C GLN A 121 18.66 -26.29 10.08
N TYR A 122 19.32 -25.63 9.11
CA TYR A 122 20.77 -25.58 9.04
C TYR A 122 21.41 -24.98 10.31
N TYR A 123 20.79 -23.97 10.90
CA TYR A 123 21.29 -23.33 12.12
C TYR A 123 20.97 -24.15 13.38
N ILE A 124 19.87 -24.87 13.42
CA ILE A 124 19.58 -25.83 14.51
C ILE A 124 20.62 -26.97 14.52
N ASP A 125 21.04 -27.43 13.36
CA ASP A 125 22.05 -28.46 13.19
C ASP A 125 23.48 -27.95 13.44
N GLY A 126 23.64 -26.72 13.93
CA GLY A 126 24.95 -26.13 14.31
C GLY A 126 25.69 -25.43 13.18
N GLY A 127 25.03 -25.18 12.05
CA GLY A 127 25.60 -24.46 10.90
C GLY A 127 26.08 -23.04 11.24
N LYS A 128 27.15 -22.61 10.57
CA LYS A 128 27.67 -21.24 10.65
C LYS A 128 26.75 -20.28 9.87
N SER A 129 26.88 -18.97 10.14
CA SER A 129 26.17 -17.98 9.34
C SER A 129 26.53 -18.12 7.85
N VAL A 130 25.49 -18.14 7.01
CA VAL A 130 25.65 -18.17 5.55
C VAL A 130 26.02 -16.78 5.03
N ASP A 131 26.47 -16.72 3.77
CA ASP A 131 26.80 -15.48 3.09
C ASP A 131 25.55 -14.58 2.92
N ALA A 132 25.64 -13.34 3.39
CA ALA A 132 24.53 -12.41 3.39
C ALA A 132 24.21 -11.90 1.98
N ASP A 133 25.24 -11.63 1.16
CA ASP A 133 25.06 -11.05 -0.18
C ASP A 133 24.30 -12.01 -1.10
N THR A 134 24.66 -13.30 -1.07
CA THR A 134 23.95 -14.35 -1.82
C THR A 134 22.46 -14.43 -1.45
N TYR A 135 22.14 -14.26 -0.16
CA TYR A 135 20.75 -14.30 0.28
C TYR A 135 20.02 -12.99 0.03
N GLU A 136 20.71 -11.84 0.05
CA GLU A 136 20.14 -10.55 -0.30
C GLU A 136 19.71 -10.51 -1.77
N GLU A 137 20.53 -11.03 -2.69
CA GLU A 137 20.15 -11.18 -4.10
C GLU A 137 18.86 -12.01 -4.26
N LYS A 138 18.73 -13.12 -3.51
CA LYS A 138 17.50 -13.93 -3.52
C LYS A 138 16.30 -13.21 -2.91
N CYS A 139 16.51 -12.38 -1.90
CA CYS A 139 15.49 -11.54 -1.28
C CYS A 139 14.99 -10.48 -2.26
N ALA A 140 15.92 -9.77 -2.94
CA ALA A 140 15.59 -8.78 -3.96
C ALA A 140 14.78 -9.42 -5.08
N HIS A 141 15.28 -10.52 -5.67
CA HIS A 141 14.57 -11.27 -6.71
C HIS A 141 13.17 -11.71 -6.26
N SER A 142 13.03 -12.22 -5.04
CA SER A 142 11.72 -12.65 -4.50
C SER A 142 10.75 -11.47 -4.35
N SER A 143 11.24 -10.29 -3.98
CA SER A 143 10.45 -9.07 -3.86
C SER A 143 9.98 -8.58 -5.23
N ASP A 144 10.85 -8.64 -6.25
CA ASP A 144 10.52 -8.26 -7.62
C ASP A 144 9.47 -9.21 -8.22
N MET A 145 9.63 -10.52 -8.00
CA MET A 145 8.65 -11.52 -8.46
C MET A 145 7.31 -11.39 -7.76
N GLU A 146 7.27 -11.05 -6.47
CA GLU A 146 6.04 -10.71 -5.75
C GLU A 146 5.34 -9.50 -6.39
N GLY A 147 6.13 -8.46 -6.73
CA GLY A 147 5.62 -7.28 -7.42
C GLY A 147 5.04 -7.61 -8.80
N LEU A 148 5.74 -8.43 -9.58
CA LEU A 148 5.30 -8.89 -10.90
C LEU A 148 4.02 -9.74 -10.80
N ALA A 149 3.95 -10.68 -9.86
CA ALA A 149 2.77 -11.51 -9.64
C ALA A 149 1.54 -10.67 -9.26
N ALA A 150 1.71 -9.70 -8.35
CA ALA A 150 0.65 -8.79 -7.97
C ALA A 150 0.20 -7.87 -9.14
N GLN A 151 1.12 -7.49 -10.03
CA GLN A 151 0.76 -6.74 -11.23
C GLN A 151 -0.03 -7.61 -12.22
N ALA A 152 0.42 -8.84 -12.48
CA ALA A 152 -0.28 -9.77 -13.35
C ALA A 152 -1.71 -10.08 -12.86
N GLU A 153 -1.89 -10.21 -11.54
CA GLU A 153 -3.22 -10.38 -10.95
C GLU A 153 -4.12 -9.16 -11.22
N ARG A 154 -3.61 -7.94 -10.97
CA ARG A 154 -4.35 -6.71 -11.26
C ARG A 154 -4.71 -6.57 -12.75
N ASP A 155 -3.76 -6.87 -13.63
CA ASP A 155 -3.98 -6.79 -15.07
C ASP A 155 -5.03 -7.81 -15.55
N SER A 156 -5.00 -9.03 -14.99
CA SER A 156 -6.01 -10.06 -15.25
C SER A 156 -7.41 -9.63 -14.81
N VAL A 157 -7.52 -9.08 -13.59
CA VAL A 157 -8.80 -8.55 -13.08
C VAL A 157 -9.28 -7.40 -13.98
N LYS A 158 -8.38 -6.47 -14.34
CA LYS A 158 -8.71 -5.33 -15.20
C LYS A 158 -9.18 -5.76 -16.59
N TYR A 159 -8.51 -6.76 -17.16
CA TYR A 159 -8.94 -7.35 -18.43
C TYR A 159 -10.37 -7.88 -18.36
N MET A 160 -10.70 -8.63 -17.31
CA MET A 160 -12.05 -9.17 -17.13
C MET A 160 -13.09 -8.06 -16.84
N GLN A 161 -12.74 -7.02 -16.10
CA GLN A 161 -13.58 -5.85 -15.88
C GLN A 161 -13.91 -5.15 -17.21
N VAL A 162 -12.89 -4.91 -18.06
CA VAL A 162 -13.08 -4.29 -19.38
C VAL A 162 -13.98 -5.15 -20.25
N LYS A 163 -13.77 -6.47 -20.29
CA LYS A 163 -14.61 -7.40 -21.05
C LYS A 163 -16.06 -7.38 -20.58
N TYR A 164 -16.29 -7.41 -19.27
CA TYR A 164 -17.63 -7.31 -18.68
C TYR A 164 -18.32 -5.99 -19.09
N MET A 165 -17.61 -4.87 -18.98
CA MET A 165 -18.18 -3.56 -19.35
C MET A 165 -18.47 -3.42 -20.85
N GLN A 166 -17.73 -4.11 -21.73
CA GLN A 166 -18.04 -4.15 -23.18
C GLN A 166 -19.40 -4.76 -23.46
N ASP A 167 -19.80 -5.76 -22.69
CA ASP A 167 -21.12 -6.41 -22.82
C ASP A 167 -22.26 -5.57 -22.19
N HIS A 168 -21.91 -4.55 -21.36
CA HIS A 168 -22.86 -3.70 -20.61
C HIS A 168 -22.71 -2.21 -20.94
N LYS A 169 -22.19 -1.86 -22.12
CA LYS A 169 -21.82 -0.47 -22.51
C LYS A 169 -22.99 0.51 -22.56
N ASP A 170 -24.22 0.01 -22.72
CA ASP A 170 -25.43 0.84 -22.82
C ASP A 170 -26.19 0.94 -21.47
N GLN A 171 -25.58 0.48 -20.38
CA GLN A 171 -26.17 0.55 -19.04
C GLN A 171 -25.60 1.71 -18.24
N GLU A 172 -26.45 2.27 -17.37
CA GLU A 172 -26.05 3.27 -16.39
C GLU A 172 -25.79 2.62 -15.04
N PHE A 173 -24.70 3.03 -14.38
CA PHE A 173 -24.27 2.51 -13.09
C PHE A 173 -24.02 3.63 -12.09
N LEU A 174 -24.32 3.37 -10.83
CA LEU A 174 -23.87 4.23 -9.73
C LEU A 174 -22.40 3.95 -9.44
N GLY A 175 -21.59 5.02 -9.39
CA GLY A 175 -20.17 4.94 -9.11
C GLY A 175 -19.73 5.91 -8.03
N VAL A 176 -18.56 5.64 -7.48
CA VAL A 176 -17.85 6.50 -6.52
C VAL A 176 -16.54 6.95 -7.15
N ILE A 177 -16.15 8.20 -6.94
CA ILE A 177 -14.87 8.71 -7.43
C ILE A 177 -13.75 8.07 -6.62
N SER A 178 -13.00 7.16 -7.27
CA SER A 178 -11.88 6.41 -6.70
C SER A 178 -10.53 7.10 -6.90
N GLY A 179 -10.45 8.06 -7.84
CA GLY A 179 -9.24 8.79 -8.12
C GLY A 179 -9.50 10.10 -8.86
N VAL A 180 -8.66 11.11 -8.60
CA VAL A 180 -8.67 12.39 -9.32
C VAL A 180 -7.26 12.69 -9.79
N THR A 181 -7.10 13.05 -11.07
CA THR A 181 -5.83 13.38 -11.71
C THR A 181 -6.00 14.57 -12.63
N GLU A 182 -4.90 15.11 -13.14
CA GLU A 182 -4.92 16.15 -14.18
C GLU A 182 -5.60 15.73 -15.49
N TRP A 183 -5.70 14.42 -15.75
CA TRP A 183 -6.30 13.85 -16.97
C TRP A 183 -7.81 13.65 -16.84
N GLY A 184 -8.33 13.56 -15.62
CA GLY A 184 -9.73 13.29 -15.31
C GLY A 184 -9.95 12.58 -13.99
N ILE A 185 -11.13 12.00 -13.85
CA ILE A 185 -11.55 11.27 -12.66
C ILE A 185 -11.59 9.76 -12.95
N TYR A 186 -11.23 8.97 -11.97
CA TYR A 186 -11.50 7.53 -11.95
C TYR A 186 -12.79 7.29 -11.18
N VAL A 187 -13.66 6.47 -11.73
CA VAL A 187 -14.94 6.12 -11.11
C VAL A 187 -15.00 4.61 -10.96
N GLU A 188 -15.20 4.15 -9.73
CA GLU A 188 -15.44 2.75 -9.40
C GLU A 188 -16.94 2.52 -9.30
N ILE A 189 -17.48 1.56 -10.05
CA ILE A 189 -18.88 1.16 -9.98
C ILE A 189 -19.12 0.43 -8.65
N ILE A 190 -20.15 0.84 -7.90
CA ILE A 190 -20.42 0.32 -6.55
C ILE A 190 -20.73 -1.17 -6.58
N GLU A 191 -21.53 -1.60 -7.56
CA GLU A 191 -22.08 -2.95 -7.66
C GLU A 191 -21.02 -4.01 -8.00
N ASN A 192 -20.17 -3.75 -9.00
CA ASN A 192 -19.30 -4.76 -9.60
C ASN A 192 -17.80 -4.42 -9.49
N LYS A 193 -17.47 -3.28 -8.87
CA LYS A 193 -16.11 -2.80 -8.67
C LYS A 193 -15.30 -2.59 -9.95
N CYS A 194 -15.96 -2.48 -11.09
CA CYS A 194 -15.31 -2.05 -12.32
C CYS A 194 -14.95 -0.57 -12.22
N GLU A 195 -13.71 -0.24 -12.61
CA GLU A 195 -13.22 1.12 -12.58
C GLU A 195 -12.92 1.61 -13.99
N GLY A 196 -13.34 2.81 -14.30
CA GLY A 196 -13.07 3.51 -15.56
C GLY A 196 -12.61 4.93 -15.34
N MET A 197 -11.99 5.54 -16.36
CA MET A 197 -11.58 6.93 -16.35
C MET A 197 -12.54 7.77 -17.19
N VAL A 198 -13.08 8.84 -16.61
CA VAL A 198 -13.78 9.92 -17.32
C VAL A 198 -12.79 11.05 -17.53
N ARG A 199 -12.46 11.33 -18.78
CA ARG A 199 -11.49 12.38 -19.11
C ARG A 199 -12.05 13.74 -18.76
N ILE A 200 -11.20 14.66 -18.29
CA ILE A 200 -11.59 16.01 -17.90
C ILE A 200 -12.38 16.75 -19.02
N ARG A 201 -11.99 16.55 -20.28
CA ARG A 201 -12.66 17.14 -21.47
C ARG A 201 -14.06 16.58 -21.78
N GLU A 202 -14.40 15.44 -21.16
CA GLU A 202 -15.71 14.77 -21.33
C GLU A 202 -16.71 15.24 -20.28
N ILE A 203 -16.27 15.94 -19.25
CA ILE A 203 -17.09 16.61 -18.24
C ILE A 203 -17.50 17.97 -18.84
N LYS A 204 -18.73 18.09 -19.30
CA LYS A 204 -19.18 19.21 -20.15
C LYS A 204 -19.91 20.33 -19.43
N ASP A 205 -20.17 20.19 -18.14
CA ASP A 205 -20.92 21.16 -17.33
C ASP A 205 -20.08 22.38 -16.93
N ASP A 206 -18.74 22.28 -16.95
CA ASP A 206 -17.80 23.38 -16.68
C ASP A 206 -16.41 23.10 -17.28
N TYR A 207 -15.52 24.10 -17.23
CA TYR A 207 -14.09 23.95 -17.46
C TYR A 207 -13.40 23.62 -16.14
N TYR A 208 -12.94 22.39 -16.00
CA TYR A 208 -12.29 21.93 -14.78
C TYR A 208 -10.78 22.05 -14.87
N THR A 209 -10.16 22.43 -13.75
CA THR A 209 -8.70 22.42 -13.55
C THR A 209 -8.36 21.55 -12.35
N PHE A 210 -7.27 20.81 -12.44
CA PHE A 210 -6.79 19.98 -11.34
C PHE A 210 -6.08 20.85 -10.30
N ASP A 211 -6.51 20.75 -9.05
CA ASP A 211 -5.84 21.30 -7.88
C ASP A 211 -5.09 20.17 -7.16
N ASP A 212 -3.77 20.15 -7.30
CA ASP A 212 -2.87 19.16 -6.69
C ASP A 212 -2.86 19.20 -5.16
N LYS A 213 -3.14 20.39 -4.58
CA LYS A 213 -3.22 20.57 -3.13
C LYS A 213 -4.52 20.01 -2.52
N GLN A 214 -5.56 19.95 -3.31
CA GLN A 214 -6.88 19.45 -2.88
C GLN A 214 -7.17 18.04 -3.39
N TYR A 215 -6.36 17.52 -4.31
CA TYR A 215 -6.65 16.29 -5.05
C TYR A 215 -8.06 16.31 -5.66
N ALA A 216 -8.42 17.43 -6.26
CA ALA A 216 -9.76 17.69 -6.77
C ALA A 216 -9.70 18.36 -8.14
N LEU A 217 -10.76 18.20 -8.92
CA LEU A 217 -11.03 19.04 -10.07
C LEU A 217 -11.93 20.20 -9.62
N VAL A 218 -11.54 21.43 -9.94
CA VAL A 218 -12.27 22.64 -9.59
C VAL A 218 -12.81 23.29 -10.85
N GLY A 219 -14.12 23.49 -10.92
CA GLY A 219 -14.81 24.19 -12.00
C GLY A 219 -14.44 25.67 -12.02
N GLN A 220 -14.12 26.21 -13.21
CA GLN A 220 -13.70 27.59 -13.35
C GLN A 220 -14.86 28.57 -13.17
N VAL A 221 -16.05 28.24 -13.65
CA VAL A 221 -17.24 29.06 -13.61
C VAL A 221 -18.12 28.70 -12.41
N SER A 222 -18.53 27.43 -12.32
CA SER A 222 -19.43 26.93 -11.27
C SER A 222 -18.83 26.89 -9.88
N LYS A 223 -17.48 26.83 -9.79
CA LYS A 223 -16.74 26.55 -8.55
C LYS A 223 -17.06 25.18 -7.94
N ASN A 224 -17.72 24.31 -8.70
CA ASN A 224 -17.96 22.93 -8.27
C ASN A 224 -16.64 22.21 -8.03
N ILE A 225 -16.59 21.40 -6.99
CA ILE A 225 -15.42 20.61 -6.63
C ILE A 225 -15.76 19.13 -6.83
N ILE A 226 -14.99 18.46 -7.67
CA ILE A 226 -15.07 17.02 -7.88
C ILE A 226 -13.86 16.39 -7.17
N GLN A 227 -14.10 15.58 -6.15
CA GLN A 227 -13.08 15.00 -5.28
C GLN A 227 -13.36 13.52 -5.00
N LEU A 228 -12.44 12.86 -4.31
CA LEU A 228 -12.58 11.47 -3.87
C LEU A 228 -13.79 11.28 -2.94
N GLY A 229 -14.59 10.23 -3.19
CA GLY A 229 -15.73 9.83 -2.34
C GLY A 229 -17.09 10.19 -2.85
#